data_06d41564ff9ef064adfbd8d006c3687c
#
_entry.id   06d41564ff9ef064adfbd8d006c3687c
#
_cell.length_a   1.000
_cell.length_b   1.000
_cell.length_c   1.000
_cell.angle_alpha   90.00
_cell.angle_beta   90.00
_cell.angle_gamma   90.00
#
_symmetry.space_group_name_H-M   'P 1'
#
loop_
_entity.id
_entity.type
_entity.pdbx_description
1 polymer ?
#
loop_
_entity_poly.entity_id
_entity_poly.type
_entity_poly.pdbx_seq_one_letter_code
_entity_poly.pdbx_strand_id
1 'polypeptide(L)'
;EIDLKMNPNTEKKPLLNRLLPLSAPKLKIAFLYAKTPGTSAWTYAHELGRLHLEQTFPDEVTTECYENLTPELAEKAISDAIQKGCNLIFTTTPEFVKASVQAAIANPEIRIVNCSLNTSHRYIRTYYARMHEAKFLMGAIAGAMAENGQLAYIADYPIFGTIANINAFALGAKMVNPRAKVYLEWSTLKDVDLGRVMENIQKKGVTVVSGKDMVIPEETSRYFGLYHLENGEPHNIAMPLWHWGKFYEQLIRTIMDGTWKYDDNDGTKAINYWWGLSAGVVD
;
A
#
# COMPACT_ATOMS: atom_id res chain seq x y z
N GLU A 1 12.27 -7.40 -12.73
CA GLU A 1 12.16 -8.71 -12.07
C GLU A 1 11.44 -8.51 -10.73
N ILE A 2 10.41 -9.29 -10.46
CA ILE A 2 9.66 -9.20 -9.20
C ILE A 2 10.43 -10.03 -8.19
N ASP A 3 10.95 -9.42 -7.12
CA ASP A 3 11.58 -10.16 -6.03
C ASP A 3 10.49 -10.81 -5.17
N LEU A 4 10.30 -12.10 -5.36
CA LEU A 4 9.37 -12.93 -4.60
C LEU A 4 10.06 -13.65 -3.41
N LYS A 5 11.35 -13.47 -3.22
CA LYS A 5 12.08 -14.13 -2.14
C LYS A 5 11.82 -13.46 -0.81
N MET A 6 10.98 -14.07 -0.04
CA MET A 6 10.54 -13.63 1.28
C MET A 6 11.13 -14.40 2.44
N ASN A 7 12.34 -14.89 2.34
CA ASN A 7 12.93 -15.60 3.47
C ASN A 7 14.22 -14.92 3.95
N PRO A 8 14.12 -13.93 4.88
CA PRO A 8 15.31 -13.29 5.44
C PRO A 8 16.14 -14.22 6.35
N ASN A 9 15.66 -15.43 6.64
CA ASN A 9 16.28 -16.32 7.64
C ASN A 9 17.21 -17.39 7.07
N THR A 10 17.46 -17.44 5.77
CA THR A 10 18.23 -18.54 5.16
C THR A 10 19.69 -18.23 4.82
N GLU A 11 20.13 -16.99 4.86
CA GLU A 11 21.56 -16.71 4.72
C GLU A 11 22.27 -16.72 6.09
N LYS A 12 23.10 -17.73 6.29
CA LYS A 12 23.99 -17.80 7.47
C LYS A 12 24.91 -16.59 7.46
N LYS A 13 24.74 -15.69 8.42
CA LYS A 13 25.67 -14.58 8.65
C LYS A 13 27.10 -15.11 8.70
N PRO A 14 28.07 -14.47 8.01
CA PRO A 14 29.48 -14.85 8.13
C PRO A 14 29.90 -14.86 9.59
N LEU A 15 30.73 -15.83 9.99
CA LEU A 15 31.15 -16.02 11.38
C LEU A 15 31.82 -14.76 11.99
N LEU A 16 32.45 -13.92 11.16
CA LEU A 16 33.07 -12.66 11.60
C LEU A 16 32.06 -11.63 12.13
N ASN A 17 30.83 -11.62 11.60
CA ASN A 17 29.77 -10.71 12.08
C ASN A 17 29.17 -11.17 13.42
N ARG A 18 29.49 -12.37 13.89
CA ARG A 18 29.08 -12.88 15.21
C ARG A 18 30.04 -12.47 16.34
N LEU A 19 31.23 -12.05 16.02
CA LEU A 19 32.31 -11.80 17.00
C LEU A 19 32.56 -10.32 17.30
N LEU A 20 32.04 -9.42 16.48
CA LEU A 20 32.07 -7.98 16.72
C LEU A 20 30.65 -7.46 16.74
N PRO A 21 30.19 -6.83 17.84
CA PRO A 21 28.97 -6.06 17.81
C PRO A 21 29.22 -4.78 17.00
N LEU A 22 29.20 -4.91 15.67
CA LEU A 22 29.01 -3.76 14.81
C LEU A 22 27.65 -3.19 15.20
N SER A 23 27.64 -1.99 15.77
CA SER A 23 26.39 -1.28 16.03
C SER A 23 25.59 -1.28 14.73
N ALA A 24 24.32 -1.69 14.80
CA ALA A 24 23.43 -1.64 13.64
C ALA A 24 23.48 -0.25 13.01
N PRO A 25 23.50 -0.13 11.67
CA PRO A 25 23.56 1.16 11.03
C PRO A 25 22.36 2.00 11.47
N LYS A 26 22.61 3.21 11.94
CA LYS A 26 21.56 4.17 12.27
C LYS A 26 20.93 4.68 10.98
N LEU A 27 19.61 4.55 10.86
CA LEU A 27 18.84 5.00 9.73
C LEU A 27 18.04 6.25 10.10
N LYS A 28 18.23 7.31 9.35
CA LYS A 28 17.37 8.48 9.36
C LYS A 28 16.54 8.46 8.10
N ILE A 29 15.23 8.36 8.27
CA ILE A 29 14.29 8.03 7.20
C ILE A 29 13.33 9.19 6.99
N ALA A 30 13.15 9.61 5.73
CA ALA A 30 12.13 10.57 5.36
C ALA A 30 10.97 9.89 4.64
N PHE A 31 9.75 10.30 4.99
CA PHE A 31 8.51 9.92 4.31
C PHE A 31 7.89 11.14 3.64
N LEU A 32 7.60 11.03 2.34
CA LEU A 32 6.99 12.10 1.56
C LEU A 32 5.55 11.75 1.23
N TYR A 33 4.64 12.64 1.64
CA TYR A 33 3.20 12.48 1.52
C TYR A 33 2.59 13.54 0.62
N ALA A 34 1.69 13.14 -0.28
CA ALA A 34 0.95 14.09 -1.13
C ALA A 34 -0.15 14.84 -0.36
N LYS A 35 -0.63 14.27 0.74
CA LYS A 35 -1.67 14.83 1.62
C LYS A 35 -1.23 14.77 3.07
N THR A 36 -2.13 15.13 4.00
CA THR A 36 -1.92 14.88 5.42
C THR A 36 -2.57 13.57 5.87
N PRO A 37 -2.10 12.91 6.93
CA PRO A 37 -2.75 11.71 7.47
C PRO A 37 -4.21 11.94 7.89
N GLY A 38 -4.56 13.14 8.35
CA GLY A 38 -5.92 13.48 8.76
C GLY A 38 -6.91 13.69 7.60
N THR A 39 -6.42 13.90 6.37
CA THR A 39 -7.28 14.18 5.21
C THR A 39 -7.26 13.10 4.14
N SER A 40 -6.33 12.14 4.23
CA SER A 40 -6.16 11.07 3.24
C SER A 40 -5.95 9.74 3.94
N ALA A 41 -6.85 8.81 3.69
CA ALA A 41 -6.73 7.44 4.19
C ALA A 41 -5.49 6.71 3.63
N TRP A 42 -5.10 7.00 2.41
CA TRP A 42 -3.85 6.51 1.82
C TRP A 42 -2.63 7.00 2.60
N THR A 43 -2.54 8.31 2.85
CA THR A 43 -1.46 8.89 3.65
C THR A 43 -1.47 8.37 5.08
N TYR A 44 -2.65 8.23 5.69
CA TYR A 44 -2.80 7.68 7.03
C TYR A 44 -2.25 6.26 7.13
N ALA A 45 -2.52 5.40 6.15
CA ALA A 45 -1.97 4.04 6.14
C ALA A 45 -0.43 4.02 6.10
N HIS A 46 0.19 4.91 5.32
CA HIS A 46 1.65 5.06 5.29
C HIS A 46 2.20 5.65 6.59
N GLU A 47 1.49 6.60 7.20
CA GLU A 47 1.87 7.17 8.50
C GLU A 47 1.86 6.12 9.60
N LEU A 48 0.87 5.25 9.65
CA LEU A 48 0.87 4.10 10.56
C LEU A 48 2.10 3.21 10.33
N GLY A 49 2.52 3.06 9.08
CA GLY A 49 3.75 2.34 8.72
C GLY A 49 5.02 3.02 9.25
N ARG A 50 5.10 4.35 9.15
CA ARG A 50 6.20 5.13 9.73
C ARG A 50 6.29 4.97 11.24
N LEU A 51 5.17 5.13 11.93
CA LEU A 51 5.09 4.97 13.39
C LEU A 51 5.44 3.55 13.83
N HIS A 52 5.05 2.54 13.05
CA HIS A 52 5.45 1.16 13.29
C HIS A 52 6.98 0.98 13.29
N LEU A 53 7.70 1.65 12.39
CA LEU A 53 9.16 1.60 12.37
C LEU A 53 9.79 2.18 13.63
N GLU A 54 9.31 3.34 14.10
CA GLU A 54 9.81 3.97 15.32
C GLU A 54 9.60 3.10 16.56
N GLN A 55 8.47 2.38 16.60
CA GLN A 55 8.18 1.44 17.68
C GLN A 55 9.01 0.17 17.61
N THR A 56 9.28 -0.32 16.39
CA THR A 56 9.99 -1.58 16.16
C THR A 56 11.51 -1.43 16.33
N PHE A 57 12.05 -0.26 15.98
CA PHE A 57 13.49 0.03 15.97
C PHE A 57 13.81 1.33 16.70
N PRO A 58 13.50 1.45 18.00
CA PRO A 58 13.58 2.73 18.72
C PRO A 58 14.99 3.30 18.83
N ASP A 59 16.02 2.45 18.78
CA ASP A 59 17.42 2.86 18.91
C ASP A 59 18.14 3.04 17.57
N GLU A 60 17.65 2.39 16.51
CA GLU A 60 18.30 2.33 15.20
C GLU A 60 17.65 3.24 14.16
N VAL A 61 16.37 3.57 14.32
CA VAL A 61 15.59 4.31 13.32
C VAL A 61 15.06 5.61 13.91
N THR A 62 15.28 6.70 13.18
CA THR A 62 14.57 7.97 13.38
C THR A 62 13.86 8.34 12.09
N THR A 63 12.67 8.90 12.19
CA THR A 63 11.89 9.26 11.01
C THR A 63 11.48 10.73 11.03
N GLU A 64 11.25 11.28 9.84
CA GLU A 64 10.56 12.56 9.65
C GLU A 64 9.61 12.43 8.46
N CYS A 65 8.59 13.27 8.40
CA CYS A 65 7.66 13.29 7.28
C CYS A 65 7.48 14.70 6.72
N TYR A 66 7.14 14.74 5.44
CA TYR A 66 6.84 15.95 4.67
C TYR A 66 5.45 15.77 4.07
N GLU A 67 4.56 16.69 4.36
CA GLU A 67 3.14 16.59 4.00
C GLU A 67 2.72 17.61 2.94
N ASN A 68 1.56 17.37 2.32
CA ASN A 68 0.96 18.27 1.32
C ASN A 68 1.91 18.61 0.15
N LEU A 69 2.66 17.62 -0.29
CA LEU A 69 3.61 17.79 -1.38
C LEU A 69 2.91 17.65 -2.74
N THR A 70 3.26 18.54 -3.65
CA THR A 70 3.05 18.34 -5.09
C THR A 70 4.28 17.69 -5.72
N PRO A 71 4.21 17.16 -6.95
CA PRO A 71 5.39 16.64 -7.64
C PRO A 71 6.57 17.60 -7.69
N GLU A 72 6.31 18.89 -7.83
CA GLU A 72 7.33 19.95 -7.88
C GLU A 72 7.97 20.20 -6.51
N LEU A 73 7.16 20.14 -5.44
CA LEU A 73 7.66 20.28 -4.06
C LEU A 73 8.42 19.05 -3.59
N ALA A 74 8.14 17.88 -4.16
CA ALA A 74 8.79 16.63 -3.79
C ALA A 74 10.31 16.68 -4.03
N GLU A 75 10.79 17.30 -5.12
CA GLU A 75 12.22 17.46 -5.38
C GLU A 75 12.93 18.24 -4.26
N LYS A 76 12.31 19.34 -3.84
CA LYS A 76 12.85 20.15 -2.75
C LYS A 76 12.82 19.39 -1.43
N ALA A 77 11.71 18.71 -1.12
CA ALA A 77 11.56 17.95 0.11
C ALA A 77 12.60 16.80 0.19
N ILE A 78 12.89 16.13 -0.91
CA ILE A 78 13.97 15.12 -0.96
C ILE A 78 15.32 15.76 -0.68
N SER A 79 15.62 16.90 -1.32
CA SER A 79 16.87 17.63 -1.09
C SER A 79 17.02 18.05 0.37
N ASP A 80 15.96 18.63 0.96
CA ASP A 80 15.94 19.05 2.36
C ASP A 80 16.16 17.87 3.31
N ALA A 81 15.54 16.72 3.03
CA ALA A 81 15.73 15.49 3.80
C ALA A 81 17.18 14.98 3.74
N ILE A 82 17.78 14.98 2.55
CA ILE A 82 19.20 14.59 2.38
C ILE A 82 20.11 15.53 3.15
N GLN A 83 19.90 16.84 3.07
CA GLN A 83 20.69 17.83 3.81
C GLN A 83 20.58 17.65 5.33
N LYS A 84 19.45 17.19 5.82
CA LYS A 84 19.25 16.85 7.24
C LYS A 84 19.86 15.49 7.64
N GLY A 85 20.46 14.78 6.70
CA GLY A 85 21.15 13.52 6.92
C GLY A 85 20.26 12.28 6.77
N CYS A 86 19.09 12.38 6.13
CA CYS A 86 18.30 11.20 5.78
C CYS A 86 19.07 10.35 4.76
N ASN A 87 19.16 9.05 5.02
CA ASN A 87 19.87 8.08 4.19
C ASN A 87 18.98 7.02 3.55
N LEU A 88 17.67 7.09 3.87
CA LEU A 88 16.61 6.33 3.24
C LEU A 88 15.37 7.23 3.08
N ILE A 89 14.76 7.21 1.90
CA ILE A 89 13.60 8.05 1.59
C ILE A 89 12.50 7.18 0.98
N PHE A 90 11.31 7.24 1.58
CA PHE A 90 10.09 6.67 1.03
C PHE A 90 9.23 7.77 0.42
N THR A 91 8.93 7.64 -0.86
CA THR A 91 7.97 8.48 -1.56
C THR A 91 6.69 7.68 -1.79
N THR A 92 5.58 8.11 -1.20
CA THR A 92 4.40 7.26 -0.98
C THR A 92 3.34 7.33 -2.08
N THR A 93 3.66 7.91 -3.22
CA THR A 93 2.77 8.01 -4.39
C THR A 93 3.53 7.89 -5.70
N PRO A 94 2.91 7.33 -6.75
CA PRO A 94 3.50 7.28 -8.10
C PRO A 94 3.84 8.67 -8.68
N GLU A 95 3.15 9.73 -8.24
CA GLU A 95 3.38 11.10 -8.70
C GLU A 95 4.82 11.58 -8.41
N PHE A 96 5.47 11.00 -7.39
CA PHE A 96 6.83 11.37 -6.99
C PHE A 96 7.93 10.53 -7.67
N VAL A 97 7.60 9.63 -8.59
CA VAL A 97 8.60 8.80 -9.30
C VAL A 97 9.68 9.65 -9.96
N LYS A 98 9.30 10.71 -10.68
CA LYS A 98 10.27 11.56 -11.40
C LYS A 98 11.25 12.21 -10.42
N ALA A 99 10.75 12.85 -9.37
CA ALA A 99 11.58 13.46 -8.34
C ALA A 99 12.50 12.42 -7.65
N SER A 100 11.98 11.23 -7.37
CA SER A 100 12.72 10.12 -6.76
C SER A 100 13.88 9.66 -7.64
N VAL A 101 13.65 9.48 -8.94
CA VAL A 101 14.68 9.05 -9.89
C VAL A 101 15.77 10.11 -10.04
N GLN A 102 15.39 11.38 -10.19
CA GLN A 102 16.34 12.49 -10.32
C GLN A 102 17.23 12.60 -9.08
N ALA A 103 16.64 12.51 -7.90
CA ALA A 103 17.37 12.56 -6.64
C ALA A 103 18.31 11.35 -6.47
N ALA A 104 17.90 10.15 -6.83
CA ALA A 104 18.71 8.94 -6.75
C ALA A 104 19.93 8.99 -7.70
N ILE A 105 19.78 9.56 -8.89
CA ILE A 105 20.88 9.76 -9.83
C ILE A 105 21.89 10.77 -9.29
N ALA A 106 21.41 11.85 -8.67
CA ALA A 106 22.24 12.90 -8.12
C ALA A 106 22.95 12.49 -6.80
N ASN A 107 22.37 11.53 -6.06
CA ASN A 107 22.82 11.10 -4.74
C ASN A 107 22.83 9.56 -4.66
N PRO A 108 23.78 8.87 -5.33
CA PRO A 108 23.77 7.41 -5.43
C PRO A 108 23.93 6.69 -4.08
N GLU A 109 24.42 7.40 -3.06
CA GLU A 109 24.57 6.89 -1.69
C GLU A 109 23.24 6.87 -0.90
N ILE A 110 22.20 7.55 -1.40
CA ILE A 110 20.89 7.63 -0.75
C ILE A 110 19.96 6.56 -1.32
N ARG A 111 19.35 5.77 -0.44
CA ARG A 111 18.33 4.81 -0.84
C ARG A 111 16.98 5.51 -0.99
N ILE A 112 16.37 5.38 -2.17
CA ILE A 112 15.04 5.93 -2.43
C ILE A 112 14.13 4.82 -2.89
N VAL A 113 12.96 4.71 -2.24
CA VAL A 113 11.94 3.70 -2.51
C VAL A 113 10.61 4.39 -2.77
N ASN A 114 10.02 4.14 -3.91
CA ASN A 114 8.77 4.77 -4.33
C ASN A 114 7.60 3.78 -4.31
N CYS A 115 6.47 4.20 -3.75
CA CYS A 115 5.23 3.45 -3.78
C CYS A 115 4.56 3.61 -5.15
N SER A 116 4.80 2.65 -6.01
CA SER A 116 4.17 2.57 -7.33
C SER A 116 4.14 1.14 -7.83
N LEU A 117 3.23 0.88 -8.75
CA LEU A 117 3.24 -0.34 -9.51
C LEU A 117 4.46 -0.37 -10.44
N ASN A 118 4.90 -1.58 -10.70
CA ASN A 118 5.98 -1.99 -11.57
C ASN A 118 6.54 -0.90 -12.50
N THR A 119 7.68 -0.34 -12.15
CA THR A 119 8.41 0.62 -12.99
C THR A 119 9.71 0.01 -13.50
N SER A 120 10.19 0.48 -14.64
CA SER A 120 11.46 0.05 -15.23
C SER A 120 12.68 0.83 -14.74
N HIS A 121 12.51 1.69 -13.74
CA HIS A 121 13.60 2.52 -13.23
C HIS A 121 14.55 1.70 -12.36
N ARG A 122 15.84 1.70 -12.73
CA ARG A 122 16.91 0.97 -12.06
C ARG A 122 17.60 1.74 -10.93
N TYR A 123 17.40 3.04 -10.85
CA TYR A 123 18.04 3.89 -9.82
C TYR A 123 17.29 3.94 -8.50
N ILE A 124 16.01 3.56 -8.52
CA ILE A 124 15.17 3.46 -7.33
C ILE A 124 14.57 2.06 -7.25
N ARG A 125 14.19 1.65 -6.04
CA ARG A 125 13.31 0.50 -5.86
C ARG A 125 11.88 0.97 -5.75
N THR A 126 10.93 0.15 -6.19
CA THR A 126 9.51 0.45 -6.07
C THR A 126 8.82 -0.62 -5.24
N TYR A 127 7.73 -0.26 -4.61
CA TYR A 127 6.92 -1.19 -3.84
C TYR A 127 5.44 -0.92 -4.05
N TYR A 128 4.68 -1.98 -4.00
CA TYR A 128 3.22 -1.96 -3.97
C TYR A 128 2.72 -3.24 -3.28
N ALA A 129 1.42 -3.33 -3.00
CA ALA A 129 0.87 -4.50 -2.36
C ALA A 129 -0.21 -5.15 -3.23
N ARG A 130 -0.31 -6.48 -3.15
CA ARG A 130 -1.27 -7.28 -3.90
C ARG A 130 -2.64 -7.29 -3.22
N MET A 131 -3.29 -6.13 -3.14
CA MET A 131 -4.61 -5.96 -2.55
C MET A 131 -5.67 -6.88 -3.20
N HIS A 132 -5.49 -7.23 -4.48
CA HIS A 132 -6.38 -8.14 -5.17
C HIS A 132 -6.48 -9.54 -4.51
N GLU A 133 -5.46 -9.98 -3.76
CA GLU A 133 -5.53 -11.24 -2.99
C GLU A 133 -6.60 -11.14 -1.89
N ALA A 134 -6.62 -10.05 -1.11
CA ALA A 134 -7.65 -9.81 -0.11
C ALA A 134 -9.02 -9.57 -0.77
N LYS A 135 -9.05 -8.87 -1.90
CA LYS A 135 -10.32 -8.68 -2.64
C LYS A 135 -10.94 -9.97 -3.14
N PHE A 136 -10.13 -10.95 -3.51
CA PHE A 136 -10.63 -12.28 -3.84
C PHE A 136 -11.34 -12.93 -2.65
N LEU A 137 -10.75 -12.87 -1.46
CA LEU A 137 -11.36 -13.38 -0.22
C LEU A 137 -12.63 -12.60 0.14
N MET A 138 -12.61 -11.28 0.00
CA MET A 138 -13.79 -10.44 0.21
C MET A 138 -14.93 -10.81 -0.73
N GLY A 139 -14.62 -11.09 -1.99
CA GLY A 139 -15.57 -11.58 -2.97
C GLY A 139 -16.17 -12.94 -2.59
N ALA A 140 -15.36 -13.87 -2.10
CA ALA A 140 -15.82 -15.17 -1.62
C ALA A 140 -16.78 -15.02 -0.43
N ILE A 141 -16.45 -14.19 0.55
CA ILE A 141 -17.33 -13.86 1.68
C ILE A 141 -18.66 -13.26 1.17
N ALA A 142 -18.57 -12.27 0.28
CA ALA A 142 -19.76 -11.62 -0.29
C ALA A 142 -20.66 -12.60 -1.03
N GLY A 143 -20.09 -13.48 -1.84
CA GLY A 143 -20.81 -14.50 -2.59
C GLY A 143 -21.51 -15.52 -1.68
N ALA A 144 -20.90 -15.85 -0.53
CA ALA A 144 -21.51 -16.73 0.46
C ALA A 144 -22.66 -16.05 1.23
N MET A 145 -22.54 -14.76 1.50
CA MET A 145 -23.53 -13.99 2.29
C MET A 145 -24.73 -13.51 1.49
N ALA A 146 -24.57 -13.25 0.20
CA ALA A 146 -25.65 -12.76 -0.65
C ALA A 146 -26.55 -13.92 -1.11
N GLU A 147 -27.61 -14.22 -0.36
CA GLU A 147 -28.54 -15.32 -0.66
C GLU A 147 -29.14 -15.20 -2.08
N ASN A 148 -29.46 -13.99 -2.52
CA ASN A 148 -29.99 -13.73 -3.86
C ASN A 148 -28.90 -13.59 -4.95
N GLY A 149 -27.63 -13.65 -4.57
CA GLY A 149 -26.49 -13.51 -5.47
C GLY A 149 -26.27 -12.11 -6.05
N GLN A 150 -26.97 -11.08 -5.55
CA GLN A 150 -26.83 -9.71 -6.05
C GLN A 150 -25.82 -8.94 -5.20
N LEU A 151 -24.69 -8.59 -5.80
CA LEU A 151 -23.56 -7.91 -5.16
C LEU A 151 -23.26 -6.58 -5.85
N ALA A 152 -22.68 -5.63 -5.15
CA ALA A 152 -22.12 -4.43 -5.75
C ALA A 152 -20.65 -4.23 -5.36
N TYR A 153 -19.92 -3.62 -6.26
CA TYR A 153 -18.58 -3.11 -6.05
C TYR A 153 -18.57 -1.62 -6.39
N ILE A 154 -18.25 -0.78 -5.41
CA ILE A 154 -18.11 0.66 -5.60
C ILE A 154 -16.63 0.95 -5.73
N ALA A 155 -16.18 1.24 -6.95
CA ALA A 155 -14.81 1.56 -7.28
C ALA A 155 -14.58 3.07 -7.34
N ASP A 156 -13.33 3.50 -7.17
CA ASP A 156 -12.91 4.88 -7.33
C ASP A 156 -12.37 5.15 -8.75
N TYR A 157 -11.07 5.12 -8.96
CA TYR A 157 -10.44 5.44 -10.25
C TYR A 157 -10.15 4.18 -11.08
N PRO A 158 -10.37 4.20 -12.42
CA PRO A 158 -10.14 3.04 -13.30
C PRO A 158 -8.65 2.85 -13.63
N ILE A 159 -7.83 2.70 -12.60
CA ILE A 159 -6.41 2.37 -12.73
C ILE A 159 -6.18 0.86 -12.66
N PHE A 160 -5.01 0.39 -13.07
CA PHE A 160 -4.67 -1.04 -13.15
C PHE A 160 -4.96 -1.79 -11.83
N GLY A 161 -4.53 -1.27 -10.69
CA GLY A 161 -4.75 -1.89 -9.38
C GLY A 161 -6.24 -2.04 -9.04
N THR A 162 -7.06 -1.02 -9.33
CA THR A 162 -8.51 -1.05 -9.13
C THR A 162 -9.16 -2.11 -10.02
N ILE A 163 -8.77 -2.22 -11.28
CA ILE A 163 -9.32 -3.23 -12.20
C ILE A 163 -8.97 -4.65 -11.72
N ALA A 164 -7.74 -4.88 -11.27
CA ALA A 164 -7.34 -6.15 -10.68
C ALA A 164 -8.17 -6.51 -9.44
N ASN A 165 -8.43 -5.54 -8.56
CA ASN A 165 -9.25 -5.70 -7.37
C ASN A 165 -10.70 -6.07 -7.70
N ILE A 166 -11.32 -5.37 -8.66
CA ILE A 166 -12.68 -5.66 -9.12
C ILE A 166 -12.78 -7.10 -9.66
N ASN A 167 -11.85 -7.48 -10.53
CA ASN A 167 -11.84 -8.81 -11.13
C ASN A 167 -11.62 -9.90 -10.08
N ALA A 168 -10.71 -9.69 -9.14
CA ALA A 168 -10.45 -10.63 -8.05
C ALA A 168 -11.69 -10.82 -7.17
N PHE A 169 -12.36 -9.74 -6.80
CA PHE A 169 -13.62 -9.78 -6.04
C PHE A 169 -14.69 -10.58 -6.80
N ALA A 170 -14.90 -10.30 -8.07
CA ALA A 170 -15.89 -11.00 -8.88
C ALA A 170 -15.57 -12.50 -9.03
N LEU A 171 -14.30 -12.86 -9.19
CA LEU A 171 -13.86 -14.25 -9.25
C LEU A 171 -14.09 -14.97 -7.92
N GLY A 172 -13.75 -14.35 -6.79
CA GLY A 172 -13.99 -14.89 -5.46
C GLY A 172 -15.48 -15.13 -5.21
N ALA A 173 -16.33 -14.16 -5.54
CA ALA A 173 -17.77 -14.28 -5.41
C ALA A 173 -18.32 -15.43 -6.26
N LYS A 174 -17.87 -15.54 -7.51
CA LYS A 174 -18.33 -16.55 -8.45
C LYS A 174 -17.83 -17.96 -8.10
N MET A 175 -16.68 -18.07 -7.45
CA MET A 175 -16.16 -19.35 -6.97
C MET A 175 -17.09 -20.00 -5.93
N VAL A 176 -17.66 -19.20 -5.04
CA VAL A 176 -18.55 -19.66 -3.97
C VAL A 176 -20.00 -19.72 -4.44
N ASN A 177 -20.43 -18.72 -5.22
CA ASN A 177 -21.76 -18.64 -5.78
C ASN A 177 -21.71 -18.45 -7.29
N PRO A 178 -21.80 -19.52 -8.10
CA PRO A 178 -21.73 -19.43 -9.56
C PRO A 178 -22.78 -18.52 -10.21
N ARG A 179 -23.89 -18.23 -9.50
CA ARG A 179 -24.95 -17.32 -9.96
C ARG A 179 -24.75 -15.88 -9.52
N ALA A 180 -23.70 -15.59 -8.75
CA ALA A 180 -23.41 -14.24 -8.30
C ALA A 180 -23.29 -13.26 -9.46
N LYS A 181 -23.90 -12.09 -9.31
CA LYS A 181 -23.79 -10.93 -10.20
C LYS A 181 -23.21 -9.77 -9.42
N VAL A 182 -22.11 -9.22 -9.91
CA VAL A 182 -21.45 -8.06 -9.33
C VAL A 182 -21.76 -6.84 -10.18
N TYR A 183 -22.47 -5.90 -9.63
CA TYR A 183 -22.75 -4.59 -10.24
C TYR A 183 -21.61 -3.63 -9.88
N LEU A 184 -20.99 -3.07 -10.92
CA LEU A 184 -19.91 -2.10 -10.76
C LEU A 184 -20.48 -0.68 -10.80
N GLU A 185 -20.17 0.11 -9.78
CA GLU A 185 -20.44 1.53 -9.71
C GLU A 185 -19.11 2.29 -9.47
N TRP A 186 -19.03 3.54 -9.96
CA TRP A 186 -17.84 4.38 -9.83
C TRP A 186 -18.16 5.60 -8.96
N SER A 187 -17.42 5.81 -7.88
CA SER A 187 -17.62 6.91 -6.93
C SER A 187 -17.00 8.23 -7.36
N THR A 188 -16.05 8.21 -8.30
CA THR A 188 -15.28 9.40 -8.72
C THR A 188 -15.70 9.97 -10.07
N LEU A 189 -16.74 9.39 -10.70
CA LEU A 189 -17.28 9.97 -11.92
C LEU A 189 -17.93 11.33 -11.62
N LYS A 190 -17.80 12.25 -12.57
CA LYS A 190 -18.41 13.58 -12.49
C LYS A 190 -19.92 13.46 -12.26
N ASP A 191 -20.43 14.25 -11.33
CA ASP A 191 -21.87 14.32 -10.96
C ASP A 191 -22.42 13.03 -10.30
N VAL A 192 -21.57 12.17 -9.77
CA VAL A 192 -21.98 10.99 -8.98
C VAL A 192 -21.87 11.31 -7.49
N ASP A 193 -22.97 11.15 -6.77
CA ASP A 193 -22.98 11.12 -5.31
C ASP A 193 -23.31 9.72 -4.79
N LEU A 194 -22.90 9.44 -3.56
CA LEU A 194 -23.10 8.12 -2.94
C LEU A 194 -24.58 7.75 -2.80
N GLY A 195 -25.44 8.73 -2.53
CA GLY A 195 -26.89 8.49 -2.42
C GLY A 195 -27.48 7.91 -3.70
N ARG A 196 -27.12 8.49 -4.86
CA ARG A 196 -27.55 8.00 -6.16
C ARG A 196 -26.98 6.60 -6.47
N VAL A 197 -25.73 6.36 -6.12
CA VAL A 197 -25.12 5.02 -6.25
C VAL A 197 -25.90 4.01 -5.41
N MET A 198 -26.20 4.35 -4.16
CA MET A 198 -26.95 3.47 -3.25
C MET A 198 -28.35 3.18 -3.75
N GLU A 199 -29.08 4.19 -4.27
CA GLU A 199 -30.39 3.96 -4.91
C GLU A 199 -30.30 2.99 -6.10
N ASN A 200 -29.28 3.14 -6.96
CA ASN A 200 -29.10 2.28 -8.12
C ASN A 200 -28.88 0.81 -7.73
N ILE A 201 -28.03 0.57 -6.74
CA ILE A 201 -27.73 -0.80 -6.29
C ILE A 201 -28.92 -1.42 -5.55
N GLN A 202 -29.65 -0.64 -4.75
CA GLN A 202 -30.88 -1.10 -4.06
C GLN A 202 -31.97 -1.51 -5.05
N LYS A 203 -32.17 -0.73 -6.12
CA LYS A 203 -33.11 -1.08 -7.20
C LYS A 203 -32.79 -2.41 -7.88
N LYS A 204 -31.53 -2.85 -7.83
CA LYS A 204 -31.07 -4.13 -8.37
C LYS A 204 -31.16 -5.27 -7.35
N GLY A 205 -31.69 -5.01 -6.15
CA GLY A 205 -31.82 -5.98 -5.08
C GLY A 205 -30.49 -6.37 -4.42
N VAL A 206 -29.47 -5.51 -4.52
CA VAL A 206 -28.16 -5.76 -3.90
C VAL A 206 -28.31 -5.72 -2.38
N THR A 207 -27.74 -6.73 -1.72
CA THR A 207 -27.70 -6.84 -0.26
C THR A 207 -26.29 -6.78 0.32
N VAL A 208 -25.26 -7.05 -0.46
CA VAL A 208 -23.86 -7.00 -0.01
C VAL A 208 -23.05 -6.13 -0.95
N VAL A 209 -22.27 -5.20 -0.38
CA VAL A 209 -21.55 -4.16 -1.10
C VAL A 209 -20.09 -4.14 -0.67
N SER A 210 -19.18 -4.08 -1.64
CA SER A 210 -17.77 -3.71 -1.41
C SER A 210 -17.61 -2.22 -1.69
N GLY A 211 -17.38 -1.42 -0.65
CA GLY A 211 -17.11 0.01 -0.71
C GLY A 211 -15.62 0.35 -0.65
N LYS A 212 -15.28 1.56 -0.21
CA LYS A 212 -13.91 2.00 -0.01
C LYS A 212 -13.20 1.17 1.07
N ASP A 213 -11.92 0.89 0.88
CA ASP A 213 -11.14 0.02 1.78
C ASP A 213 -10.33 0.78 2.83
N MET A 214 -10.19 2.07 2.67
CA MET A 214 -9.41 2.91 3.57
C MET A 214 -10.28 4.00 4.15
N VAL A 215 -10.09 4.24 5.45
CA VAL A 215 -10.79 5.29 6.20
C VAL A 215 -9.79 6.09 7.01
N ILE A 216 -10.11 7.34 7.29
CA ILE A 216 -9.38 8.18 8.24
C ILE A 216 -9.97 8.04 9.65
N PRO A 217 -9.23 8.39 10.72
CA PRO A 217 -9.73 8.25 12.10
C PRO A 217 -11.05 8.96 12.38
N GLU A 218 -11.30 10.09 11.73
CA GLU A 218 -12.52 10.90 11.89
C GLU A 218 -13.70 10.41 11.05
N GLU A 219 -13.53 9.32 10.29
CA GLU A 219 -14.60 8.77 9.45
C GLU A 219 -15.73 8.20 10.32
N THR A 220 -16.89 8.78 10.21
CA THR A 220 -18.10 8.36 10.95
C THR A 220 -19.05 7.51 10.11
N SER A 221 -18.90 7.54 8.78
CA SER A 221 -19.70 6.75 7.86
C SER A 221 -19.37 5.26 7.97
N ARG A 222 -20.39 4.41 7.86
CA ARG A 222 -20.25 2.95 7.83
C ARG A 222 -20.15 2.38 6.41
N TYR A 223 -20.22 3.21 5.37
CA TYR A 223 -20.12 2.80 3.96
C TYR A 223 -18.67 2.56 3.53
N PHE A 224 -18.00 1.60 4.19
CA PHE A 224 -16.63 1.21 3.91
C PHE A 224 -16.43 -0.31 4.01
N GLY A 225 -15.39 -0.81 3.38
CA GLY A 225 -15.09 -2.24 3.33
C GLY A 225 -16.21 -3.04 2.71
N LEU A 226 -16.35 -4.27 3.16
CA LEU A 226 -17.50 -5.12 2.83
C LEU A 226 -18.60 -4.89 3.87
N TYR A 227 -19.80 -4.59 3.43
CA TYR A 227 -20.95 -4.42 4.30
C TYR A 227 -22.23 -5.02 3.72
N HIS A 228 -23.10 -5.45 4.62
CA HIS A 228 -24.44 -5.91 4.31
C HIS A 228 -25.42 -4.74 4.49
N LEU A 229 -26.39 -4.61 3.58
CA LEU A 229 -27.47 -3.63 3.68
C LEU A 229 -28.69 -4.26 4.33
N GLU A 230 -29.05 -3.77 5.51
CA GLU A 230 -30.25 -4.15 6.22
C GLU A 230 -31.13 -2.91 6.39
N ASN A 231 -32.32 -2.93 5.82
CA ASN A 231 -33.24 -1.78 5.76
C ASN A 231 -32.60 -0.49 5.21
N GLY A 232 -31.62 -0.63 4.32
CA GLY A 232 -30.87 0.48 3.72
C GLY A 232 -29.67 0.96 4.54
N GLU A 233 -29.46 0.42 5.74
CA GLU A 233 -28.32 0.76 6.60
C GLU A 233 -27.17 -0.21 6.45
N PRO A 234 -25.91 0.28 6.46
CA PRO A 234 -24.74 -0.56 6.29
C PRO A 234 -24.31 -1.24 7.60
N HIS A 235 -24.14 -2.55 7.55
CA HIS A 235 -23.56 -3.36 8.62
C HIS A 235 -22.21 -3.92 8.15
N ASN A 236 -21.11 -3.41 8.70
CA ASN A 236 -19.77 -3.80 8.29
C ASN A 236 -19.49 -5.26 8.60
N ILE A 237 -18.86 -5.96 7.65
CA ILE A 237 -18.49 -7.36 7.73
C ILE A 237 -16.97 -7.50 7.88
N ALA A 238 -16.22 -6.90 6.95
CA ALA A 238 -14.77 -6.96 6.89
C ALA A 238 -14.22 -5.78 6.08
N MET A 239 -12.96 -5.48 6.27
CA MET A 239 -12.24 -4.49 5.46
C MET A 239 -10.82 -4.99 5.23
N PRO A 240 -10.32 -5.02 3.99
CA PRO A 240 -8.92 -5.32 3.75
C PRO A 240 -8.05 -4.14 4.17
N LEU A 241 -6.86 -4.43 4.68
CA LEU A 241 -5.95 -3.44 5.20
C LEU A 241 -4.62 -3.45 4.45
N TRP A 242 -4.01 -2.27 4.34
CA TRP A 242 -2.65 -2.06 3.89
C TRP A 242 -1.73 -1.96 5.11
N HIS A 243 -0.93 -2.99 5.35
CA HIS A 243 0.08 -3.02 6.41
C HIS A 243 1.45 -2.57 5.90
N TRP A 244 1.57 -1.31 5.51
CA TRP A 244 2.84 -0.76 5.03
C TRP A 244 3.97 -0.90 6.06
N GLY A 245 3.65 -0.87 7.34
CA GLY A 245 4.63 -1.10 8.40
C GLY A 245 5.34 -2.44 8.31
N LYS A 246 4.64 -3.50 7.88
CA LYS A 246 5.26 -4.81 7.66
C LYS A 246 6.23 -4.79 6.48
N PHE A 247 5.90 -4.08 5.40
CA PHE A 247 6.81 -3.88 4.29
C PHE A 247 8.04 -3.09 4.73
N TYR A 248 7.84 -1.95 5.39
CA TYR A 248 8.93 -1.09 5.84
C TYR A 248 9.87 -1.82 6.81
N GLU A 249 9.32 -2.53 7.79
CA GLU A 249 10.09 -3.33 8.74
C GLU A 249 10.99 -4.34 8.02
N GLN A 250 10.46 -5.11 7.10
CA GLN A 250 11.24 -6.10 6.38
C GLN A 250 12.35 -5.46 5.52
N LEU A 251 12.04 -4.33 4.87
CA LEU A 251 13.03 -3.59 4.09
C LEU A 251 14.17 -3.06 4.98
N ILE A 252 13.85 -2.49 6.15
CA ILE A 252 14.84 -2.01 7.12
C ILE A 252 15.74 -3.17 7.59
N ARG A 253 15.18 -4.34 7.85
CA ARG A 253 15.97 -5.53 8.22
C ARG A 253 16.97 -5.91 7.13
N THR A 254 16.61 -5.82 5.85
CA THR A 254 17.56 -6.10 4.74
C THR A 254 18.69 -5.10 4.66
N ILE A 255 18.49 -3.86 5.10
CA ILE A 255 19.55 -2.86 5.19
C ILE A 255 20.44 -3.14 6.40
N MET A 256 19.85 -3.44 7.56
CA MET A 256 20.59 -3.70 8.81
C MET A 256 21.46 -4.95 8.75
N ASP A 257 21.00 -6.00 8.10
CA ASP A 257 21.77 -7.25 7.95
C ASP A 257 22.74 -7.22 6.75
N GLY A 258 22.78 -6.11 6.00
CA GLY A 258 23.68 -5.91 4.87
C GLY A 258 23.26 -6.63 3.60
N THR A 259 22.06 -7.18 3.54
CA THR A 259 21.52 -7.80 2.33
C THR A 259 21.27 -6.76 1.24
N TRP A 260 20.80 -5.55 1.60
CA TRP A 260 20.76 -4.43 0.66
C TRP A 260 22.01 -3.56 0.79
N LYS A 261 23.00 -3.81 -0.04
CA LYS A 261 24.22 -3.00 -0.17
C LYS A 261 23.99 -1.80 -1.10
N TYR A 262 24.83 -0.78 -0.95
CA TYR A 262 24.82 0.38 -1.86
C TYR A 262 25.14 -0.02 -3.30
N ASP A 263 26.05 -0.97 -3.47
CA ASP A 263 26.51 -1.46 -4.79
C ASP A 263 25.45 -2.31 -5.51
N ASP A 264 24.38 -2.73 -4.83
CA ASP A 264 23.26 -3.46 -5.45
C ASP A 264 22.44 -2.59 -6.41
N ASN A 265 22.67 -1.28 -6.40
CA ASN A 265 22.14 -0.34 -7.39
C ASN A 265 23.08 -0.19 -8.59
N ASP A 266 23.75 -1.28 -9.01
CA ASP A 266 24.67 -1.27 -10.17
C ASP A 266 23.97 -0.92 -11.50
N GLY A 267 22.67 -0.69 -11.42
CA GLY A 267 21.87 -0.21 -12.52
C GLY A 267 21.57 -1.27 -13.57
N THR A 268 21.82 -2.55 -13.32
CA THR A 268 21.56 -3.61 -14.29
C THR A 268 20.11 -4.06 -14.30
N LYS A 269 19.40 -3.97 -13.14
CA LYS A 269 18.01 -4.43 -13.00
C LYS A 269 17.15 -3.48 -12.18
N ALA A 270 15.89 -3.30 -12.59
CA ALA A 270 14.87 -2.67 -11.76
C ALA A 270 14.36 -3.67 -10.70
N ILE A 271 14.29 -3.22 -9.44
CA ILE A 271 13.76 -4.03 -8.34
C ILE A 271 12.41 -3.45 -7.94
N ASN A 272 11.38 -4.31 -8.03
CA ASN A 272 10.02 -3.97 -7.68
C ASN A 272 9.50 -4.98 -6.66
N TYR A 273 9.14 -4.50 -5.47
CA TYR A 273 8.52 -5.31 -4.43
C TYR A 273 7.01 -5.32 -4.63
N TRP A 274 6.44 -6.50 -4.72
CA TRP A 274 5.00 -6.66 -4.86
C TRP A 274 4.51 -7.79 -3.97
N TRP A 275 4.30 -7.46 -2.71
CA TRP A 275 3.95 -8.40 -1.65
C TRP A 275 2.46 -8.37 -1.32
N GLY A 276 1.94 -9.43 -0.73
CA GLY A 276 0.52 -9.61 -0.45
C GLY A 276 0.26 -10.24 0.92
N LEU A 277 -0.78 -11.06 0.99
CA LEU A 277 -1.23 -11.73 2.22
C LEU A 277 -0.14 -12.57 2.87
N SER A 278 0.61 -13.35 2.10
CA SER A 278 1.67 -14.23 2.63
C SER A 278 2.79 -13.46 3.34
N ALA A 279 2.95 -12.18 3.03
CA ALA A 279 3.91 -11.27 3.66
C ALA A 279 3.31 -10.45 4.81
N GLY A 280 2.01 -10.53 5.02
CA GLY A 280 1.30 -9.67 5.96
C GLY A 280 1.28 -8.19 5.58
N VAL A 281 1.57 -7.85 4.30
CA VAL A 281 1.50 -6.47 3.78
C VAL A 281 0.06 -6.11 3.41
N VAL A 282 -0.76 -7.10 3.16
CA VAL A 282 -2.21 -7.00 3.02
C VAL A 282 -2.82 -7.96 4.03
N ASP A 283 -3.90 -7.54 4.67
CA ASP A 283 -4.63 -8.31 5.67
C ASP A 283 -6.15 -8.11 5.52
#